data_b0c50e98ec857089b060d6b11bd474df
#
_entry.id   b0c50e98ec857089b060d6b11bd474df
#
_cell.length_a   1.000
_cell.length_b   1.000
_cell.length_c   1.000
_cell.angle_alpha   90.00
_cell.angle_beta   90.00
_cell.angle_gamma   90.00
#
_symmetry.space_group_name_H-M   'P 1'
#
loop_
_entity.id
_entity.type
_entity.pdbx_description
1 polymer ?
#
loop_
_entity_poly.entity_id
_entity_poly.type
_entity_poly.pdbx_seq_one_letter_code
_entity_poly.pdbx_strand_id
1 'polypeptide(L)'
;MYLHPRDDALAERVASVVRRWGGRFTVVPVDDWKSVVRSFPGAVVHLTMYGLPLERCLPRLARHREILLVVGGAKVPPELYRRATYNVAVGHQPHSEVAAVAVTLERLLGLPGPARPGTASQRIIPSARGKRVAGPRSRR
;
A
#
# COMPACT_ATOMS: atom_id res chain seq x y z
N MET A 1 5.28 3.25 3.30
CA MET A 1 4.12 4.13 2.97
C MET A 1 4.44 5.53 3.44
N TYR A 2 4.29 6.51 2.56
CA TYR A 2 4.31 7.94 2.94
C TYR A 2 2.90 8.38 3.32
N LEU A 3 2.77 9.15 4.38
CA LEU A 3 1.50 9.63 4.90
C LEU A 3 1.44 11.16 4.89
N HIS A 4 0.47 11.71 4.15
CA HIS A 4 0.20 13.13 4.08
C HIS A 4 -1.33 13.39 4.11
N PRO A 5 -1.85 14.33 4.91
CA PRO A 5 -1.09 15.14 5.86
C PRO A 5 -0.43 14.29 6.95
N ARG A 6 0.61 14.86 7.61
CA ARG A 6 1.37 14.19 8.65
C ARG A 6 0.47 13.75 9.82
N ASP A 7 0.58 12.49 10.22
CA ASP A 7 -0.11 11.92 11.38
C ASP A 7 0.83 10.93 12.08
N ASP A 8 1.55 11.41 13.08
CA ASP A 8 2.49 10.60 13.85
C ASP A 8 1.77 9.56 14.72
N ALA A 9 0.55 9.84 15.17
CA ALA A 9 -0.24 8.91 15.96
C ALA A 9 -0.68 7.70 15.12
N LEU A 10 -1.06 7.91 13.86
CA LEU A 10 -1.35 6.81 12.93
C LEU A 10 -0.10 5.99 12.64
N ALA A 11 1.04 6.65 12.42
CA ALA A 11 2.32 5.97 12.16
C ALA A 11 2.69 5.04 13.33
N GLU A 12 2.55 5.49 14.58
CA GLU A 12 2.84 4.66 15.75
C GLU A 12 1.83 3.49 15.91
N ARG A 13 0.55 3.72 15.64
CA ARG A 13 -0.45 2.63 15.64
C ARG A 13 -0.09 1.54 14.64
N VAL A 14 0.31 1.92 13.43
CA VAL A 14 0.74 0.94 12.40
C VAL A 14 2.03 0.23 12.83
N ALA A 15 3.00 0.93 13.38
CA ALA A 15 4.22 0.32 13.91
C ALA A 15 3.91 -0.72 15.00
N SER A 16 2.96 -0.42 15.89
CA SER A 16 2.48 -1.38 16.91
C SER A 16 1.88 -2.64 16.29
N VAL A 17 1.10 -2.52 15.21
CA VAL A 17 0.54 -3.67 14.47
C VAL A 17 1.67 -4.52 13.87
N VAL A 18 2.67 -3.87 13.25
CA VAL A 18 3.84 -4.56 12.66
C VAL A 18 4.62 -5.32 13.73
N ARG A 19 4.89 -4.72 14.90
CA ARG A 19 5.56 -5.40 16.01
C ARG A 19 4.77 -6.64 16.49
N ARG A 20 3.46 -6.54 16.53
CA ARG A 20 2.59 -7.64 17.01
C ARG A 20 2.47 -8.78 16.01
N TRP A 21 2.25 -8.45 14.75
CA TRP A 21 1.89 -9.42 13.72
C TRP A 21 3.02 -9.73 12.73
N GLY A 22 4.13 -9.01 12.84
CA GLY A 22 5.28 -9.12 11.92
C GLY A 22 5.06 -8.39 10.61
N GLY A 23 6.02 -8.55 9.71
CA GLY A 23 6.02 -7.91 8.40
C GLY A 23 7.07 -6.80 8.29
N ARG A 24 7.17 -6.24 7.08
CA ARG A 24 8.08 -5.13 6.76
C ARG A 24 7.25 -3.98 6.22
N PHE A 25 6.56 -3.30 7.10
CA PHE A 25 5.76 -2.16 6.73
C PHE A 25 6.17 -0.95 7.55
N THR A 26 6.50 0.14 6.88
CA THR A 26 6.91 1.39 7.49
C THR A 26 6.00 2.51 7.04
N VAL A 27 5.55 3.33 7.98
CA VAL A 27 4.83 4.58 7.71
C VAL A 27 5.78 5.74 7.97
N VAL A 28 5.88 6.63 7.01
CA VAL A 28 6.70 7.85 7.08
C VAL A 28 5.76 9.04 6.93
N PRO A 29 5.42 9.74 8.01
CA PRO A 29 4.70 11.00 7.92
C PRO A 29 5.51 12.04 7.18
N VAL A 30 4.87 12.74 6.23
CA VAL A 30 5.54 13.76 5.41
C VAL A 30 4.71 15.04 5.37
N ASP A 31 5.40 16.16 5.34
CA ASP A 31 4.78 17.48 5.26
C ASP A 31 4.60 17.94 3.80
N ASP A 32 5.43 17.46 2.88
CA ASP A 32 5.39 17.79 1.46
C ASP A 32 5.37 16.54 0.56
N TRP A 33 4.16 16.16 0.13
CA TRP A 33 3.97 15.07 -0.82
C TRP A 33 4.59 15.35 -2.20
N LYS A 34 4.70 16.64 -2.61
CA LYS A 34 5.25 17.00 -3.91
C LYS A 34 6.74 16.69 -4.01
N SER A 35 7.45 16.90 -2.90
CA SER A 35 8.87 16.52 -2.79
C SER A 35 9.02 15.00 -2.93
N VAL A 36 8.20 14.21 -2.27
CA VAL A 36 8.21 12.74 -2.38
C VAL A 36 8.00 12.29 -3.83
N VAL A 37 6.95 12.80 -4.47
CA VAL A 37 6.63 12.45 -5.88
C VAL A 37 7.75 12.87 -6.83
N ARG A 38 8.37 14.03 -6.59
CA ARG A 38 9.41 14.58 -7.45
C ARG A 38 10.73 13.82 -7.35
N SER A 39 11.08 13.39 -6.15
CA SER A 39 12.36 12.69 -5.86
C SER A 39 12.29 11.18 -5.98
N PHE A 40 11.10 10.60 -6.21
CA PHE A 40 10.96 9.16 -6.29
C PHE A 40 11.66 8.60 -7.53
N PRO A 41 12.61 7.65 -7.38
CA PRO A 41 13.44 7.18 -8.49
C PRO A 41 12.73 6.22 -9.44
N GLY A 42 11.57 5.67 -9.06
CA GLY A 42 10.80 4.69 -9.82
C GLY A 42 9.58 5.30 -10.53
N ALA A 43 8.64 4.45 -10.89
CA ALA A 43 7.38 4.89 -11.50
C ALA A 43 6.41 5.43 -10.47
N VAL A 44 5.87 6.63 -10.71
CA VAL A 44 4.79 7.20 -9.92
C VAL A 44 3.46 6.81 -10.57
N VAL A 45 2.65 6.05 -9.85
CA VAL A 45 1.35 5.54 -10.30
C VAL A 45 0.25 6.19 -9.47
N HIS A 46 -0.48 7.11 -10.07
CA HIS A 46 -1.62 7.77 -9.44
C HIS A 46 -2.88 6.97 -9.71
N LEU A 47 -3.47 6.42 -8.65
CA LEU A 47 -4.73 5.69 -8.72
C LEU A 47 -5.90 6.68 -8.71
N THR A 48 -6.62 6.71 -9.82
CA THR A 48 -7.73 7.64 -10.04
C THR A 48 -8.76 7.04 -11.00
N MET A 49 -10.04 7.23 -10.74
CA MET A 49 -11.10 6.73 -11.63
C MET A 49 -11.05 7.32 -13.06
N TYR A 50 -10.28 8.37 -13.26
CA TYR A 50 -10.09 9.04 -14.58
C TYR A 50 -8.90 8.50 -15.37
N GLY A 51 -8.15 7.54 -14.80
CA GLY A 51 -6.97 6.96 -15.43
C GLY A 51 -7.26 5.92 -16.49
N LEU A 52 -6.19 5.35 -17.06
CA LEU A 52 -6.29 4.18 -17.93
C LEU A 52 -6.64 2.93 -17.12
N PRO A 53 -7.40 1.97 -17.68
CA PRO A 53 -7.71 0.73 -16.99
C PRO A 53 -6.45 0.01 -16.48
N LEU A 54 -6.49 -0.47 -15.24
CA LEU A 54 -5.37 -1.15 -14.58
C LEU A 54 -4.84 -2.30 -15.44
N GLU A 55 -5.72 -3.11 -16.00
CA GLU A 55 -5.35 -4.27 -16.83
C GLU A 55 -4.47 -3.89 -18.02
N ARG A 56 -4.71 -2.73 -18.62
CA ARG A 56 -3.89 -2.22 -19.73
C ARG A 56 -2.53 -1.71 -19.27
N CYS A 57 -2.42 -1.29 -18.00
CA CYS A 57 -1.20 -0.74 -17.44
C CYS A 57 -0.28 -1.82 -16.83
N LEU A 58 -0.84 -2.94 -16.34
CA LEU A 58 -0.11 -4.00 -15.65
C LEU A 58 1.17 -4.46 -16.36
N PRO A 59 1.20 -4.75 -17.68
CA PRO A 59 2.42 -5.22 -18.33
C PRO A 59 3.58 -4.20 -18.30
N ARG A 60 3.25 -2.90 -18.24
CA ARG A 60 4.25 -1.84 -18.12
C ARG A 60 4.67 -1.64 -16.67
N LEU A 61 3.71 -1.66 -15.75
CA LEU A 61 3.96 -1.52 -14.32
C LEU A 61 4.88 -2.63 -13.80
N ALA A 62 4.67 -3.87 -14.21
CA ALA A 62 5.48 -5.02 -13.80
C ALA A 62 6.97 -4.93 -14.24
N ARG A 63 7.32 -4.02 -15.14
CA ARG A 63 8.71 -3.79 -15.55
C ARG A 63 9.49 -2.84 -14.63
N HIS A 64 8.77 -2.08 -13.78
CA HIS A 64 9.41 -1.16 -12.85
C HIS A 64 9.83 -1.89 -11.58
N ARG A 65 11.08 -1.66 -11.17
CA ARG A 65 11.62 -2.22 -9.94
C ARG A 65 11.00 -1.58 -8.70
N GLU A 66 10.69 -0.30 -8.80
CA GLU A 66 10.11 0.50 -7.73
C GLU A 66 8.89 1.26 -8.24
N ILE A 67 7.81 1.20 -7.47
CA ILE A 67 6.55 1.85 -7.79
C ILE A 67 6.09 2.63 -6.57
N LEU A 68 5.79 3.91 -6.75
CA LEU A 68 5.08 4.73 -5.79
C LEU A 68 3.60 4.78 -6.17
N LEU A 69 2.75 4.06 -5.45
CA LEU A 69 1.30 4.21 -5.58
C LEU A 69 0.87 5.47 -4.84
N VAL A 70 0.24 6.39 -5.56
CA VAL A 70 -0.33 7.60 -5.00
C VAL A 70 -1.84 7.50 -5.03
N VAL A 71 -2.46 7.65 -3.88
CA VAL A 71 -3.90 7.73 -3.71
C VAL A 71 -4.25 9.04 -3.04
N GLY A 72 -5.27 9.71 -3.49
CA GLY A 72 -5.72 10.98 -2.95
C GLY A 72 -7.18 10.92 -2.49
N GLY A 73 -7.56 11.88 -1.68
CA GLY A 73 -8.96 12.08 -1.30
C GLY A 73 -9.76 12.82 -2.38
N ALA A 74 -10.87 13.46 -1.97
CA ALA A 74 -11.87 14.06 -2.87
C ALA A 74 -11.35 15.15 -3.83
N LYS A 75 -10.23 15.81 -3.51
CA LYS A 75 -9.65 16.87 -4.35
C LYS A 75 -8.17 16.61 -4.59
N VAL A 76 -7.85 16.07 -5.75
CA VAL A 76 -6.47 15.82 -6.17
C VAL A 76 -6.00 16.98 -7.05
N PRO A 77 -4.86 17.63 -6.74
CA PRO A 77 -4.32 18.71 -7.54
C PRO A 77 -4.01 18.27 -8.98
N PRO A 78 -4.30 19.11 -10.00
CA PRO A 78 -3.99 18.80 -11.40
C PRO A 78 -2.50 18.52 -11.65
N GLU A 79 -1.64 19.03 -10.78
CA GLU A 79 -0.21 18.80 -10.83
C GLU A 79 0.14 17.30 -10.68
N LEU A 80 -0.57 16.56 -9.82
CA LEU A 80 -0.32 15.12 -9.63
C LEU A 80 -0.62 14.34 -10.91
N TYR A 81 -1.71 14.67 -11.61
CA TYR A 81 -2.04 14.04 -12.90
C TYR A 81 -0.93 14.19 -13.93
N ARG A 82 -0.28 15.35 -13.97
CA ARG A 82 0.80 15.63 -14.92
C ARG A 82 2.13 15.04 -14.52
N ARG A 83 2.39 14.88 -13.22
CA ARG A 83 3.65 14.34 -12.70
C ARG A 83 3.67 12.83 -12.62
N ALA A 84 2.52 12.20 -12.52
CA ALA A 84 2.42 10.75 -12.48
C ALA A 84 2.96 10.14 -13.79
N THR A 85 3.77 9.10 -13.66
CA THR A 85 4.19 8.28 -14.81
C THR A 85 2.98 7.59 -15.44
N TYR A 86 2.03 7.19 -14.59
CA TYR A 86 0.77 6.56 -15.00
C TYR A 86 -0.39 7.08 -14.15
N ASN A 87 -1.48 7.46 -14.80
CA ASN A 87 -2.78 7.63 -14.16
C ASN A 87 -3.58 6.36 -14.44
N VAL A 88 -3.96 5.62 -13.41
CA VAL A 88 -4.51 4.26 -13.50
C VAL A 88 -5.85 4.18 -12.78
N ALA A 89 -6.84 3.59 -13.44
CA ALA A 89 -8.16 3.32 -12.89
C ALA A 89 -8.31 1.82 -12.60
N VAL A 90 -8.69 1.49 -11.36
CA VAL A 90 -9.19 0.15 -11.00
C VAL A 90 -10.63 -0.03 -11.49
N GLY A 91 -11.38 1.07 -11.46
CA GLY A 91 -12.72 1.17 -12.04
C GLY A 91 -13.04 2.63 -12.37
N HIS A 92 -14.01 2.86 -13.25
CA HIS A 92 -14.44 4.18 -13.68
C HIS A 92 -15.71 4.67 -12.94
N GLN A 93 -16.01 4.05 -11.80
CA GLN A 93 -17.07 4.47 -10.88
C GLN A 93 -16.43 4.88 -9.54
N PRO A 94 -17.06 5.76 -8.76
CA PRO A 94 -16.61 6.08 -7.42
C PRO A 94 -16.48 4.82 -6.56
N HIS A 95 -15.33 4.63 -5.95
CA HIS A 95 -15.05 3.51 -5.05
C HIS A 95 -14.01 3.92 -4.00
N SER A 96 -13.83 3.09 -2.99
CA SER A 96 -12.85 3.34 -1.92
C SER A 96 -11.41 3.34 -2.44
N GLU A 97 -10.61 4.31 -2.01
CA GLU A 97 -9.16 4.37 -2.28
C GLU A 97 -8.43 3.16 -1.72
N VAL A 98 -8.86 2.66 -0.55
CA VAL A 98 -8.29 1.44 0.06
C VAL A 98 -8.54 0.23 -0.84
N ALA A 99 -9.74 0.12 -1.42
CA ALA A 99 -10.07 -0.94 -2.37
C ALA A 99 -9.20 -0.84 -3.63
N ALA A 100 -8.98 0.36 -4.16
CA ALA A 100 -8.11 0.57 -5.31
C ALA A 100 -6.67 0.12 -5.04
N VAL A 101 -6.12 0.47 -3.88
CA VAL A 101 -4.77 0.02 -3.47
C VAL A 101 -4.72 -1.50 -3.34
N ALA A 102 -5.71 -2.11 -2.66
CA ALA A 102 -5.73 -3.56 -2.42
C ALA A 102 -5.78 -4.35 -3.73
N VAL A 103 -6.66 -3.96 -4.66
CA VAL A 103 -6.77 -4.60 -5.98
C VAL A 103 -5.49 -4.42 -6.78
N THR A 104 -4.92 -3.20 -6.80
CA THR A 104 -3.67 -2.94 -7.53
C THR A 104 -2.52 -3.78 -6.98
N LEU A 105 -2.37 -3.89 -5.66
CA LEU A 105 -1.33 -4.69 -5.04
C LEU A 105 -1.53 -6.18 -5.31
N GLU A 106 -2.76 -6.68 -5.24
CA GLU A 106 -3.08 -8.07 -5.57
C GLU A 106 -2.71 -8.39 -7.03
N ARG A 107 -3.05 -7.51 -7.97
CA ARG A 107 -2.76 -7.72 -9.40
C ARG A 107 -1.26 -7.63 -9.73
N LEU A 108 -0.48 -6.87 -8.98
CA LEU A 108 0.96 -6.72 -9.19
C LEU A 108 1.79 -7.77 -8.46
N LEU A 109 1.38 -8.18 -7.25
CA LEU A 109 2.18 -8.98 -6.33
C LEU A 109 1.57 -10.34 -6.00
N GLY A 110 0.30 -10.55 -6.34
CA GLY A 110 -0.50 -11.67 -5.88
C GLY A 110 -0.98 -11.49 -4.43
N LEU A 111 -1.81 -12.42 -3.97
CA LEU A 111 -2.26 -12.40 -2.58
C LEU A 111 -1.09 -12.64 -1.62
N PRO A 112 -1.04 -11.92 -0.50
CA PRO A 112 0.01 -12.15 0.49
C PRO A 112 -0.08 -13.57 1.04
N GLY A 113 1.03 -14.27 0.98
CA GLY A 113 1.17 -15.59 1.62
C GLY A 113 1.13 -15.48 3.14
N PRO A 114 1.14 -16.63 3.86
CA PRO A 114 1.19 -16.64 5.30
C PRO A 114 2.40 -15.87 5.82
N ALA A 115 2.20 -15.12 6.93
CA ALA A 115 3.26 -14.32 7.53
C ALA A 115 4.50 -15.19 7.81
N ARG A 116 5.68 -14.71 7.36
CA ARG A 116 6.94 -15.43 7.60
C ARG A 116 7.25 -15.46 9.11
N PRO A 117 7.63 -16.61 9.65
CA PRO A 117 8.04 -16.71 11.06
C PRO A 117 9.26 -15.83 11.33
N GLY A 118 9.32 -15.15 12.45
CA GLY A 118 10.57 -14.59 12.96
C GLY A 118 10.50 -13.20 13.59
N THR A 119 9.52 -12.37 13.27
CA THR A 119 9.43 -10.99 13.81
C THR A 119 8.16 -10.70 14.60
N ALA A 120 7.15 -11.56 14.51
CA ALA A 120 5.85 -11.38 15.14
C ALA A 120 5.83 -11.91 16.57
N SER A 121 5.28 -11.13 17.51
CA SER A 121 4.98 -11.59 18.86
C SER A 121 3.70 -12.44 18.93
N GLN A 122 2.88 -12.41 17.89
CA GLN A 122 1.64 -13.18 17.77
C GLN A 122 1.51 -13.79 16.38
N ARG A 123 0.81 -14.92 16.29
CA ARG A 123 0.53 -15.63 15.06
C ARG A 123 -0.92 -16.08 15.00
N ILE A 124 -1.58 -15.83 13.90
CA ILE A 124 -2.92 -16.35 13.62
C ILE A 124 -2.80 -17.83 13.29
N ILE A 125 -3.65 -18.64 13.90
CA ILE A 125 -3.88 -20.03 13.52
C ILE A 125 -5.19 -20.07 12.73
N PRO A 126 -5.15 -20.32 11.40
CA PRO A 126 -6.36 -20.41 10.61
C PRO A 126 -7.36 -21.39 11.20
N SER A 127 -8.63 -21.00 11.22
CA SER A 127 -9.70 -21.83 11.79
C SER A 127 -10.99 -21.55 11.01
N ALA A 128 -11.71 -22.62 10.68
CA ALA A 128 -13.03 -22.50 10.05
C ALA A 128 -14.08 -21.86 10.97
N ARG A 129 -13.87 -21.95 12.28
CA ARG A 129 -14.80 -21.41 13.28
C ARG A 129 -14.02 -20.81 14.45
N GLY A 130 -14.17 -19.51 14.65
CA GLY A 130 -13.61 -18.79 15.78
C GLY A 130 -12.17 -18.25 15.55
N LYS A 131 -11.71 -17.48 16.53
CA LYS A 131 -10.42 -16.78 16.53
C LYS A 131 -9.39 -17.60 17.31
N ARG A 132 -8.28 -17.97 16.66
CA ARG A 132 -7.17 -18.68 17.30
C ARG A 132 -5.86 -17.94 17.07
N VAL A 133 -5.18 -17.60 18.16
CA VAL A 133 -3.90 -16.86 18.15
C VAL A 133 -2.91 -17.62 19.03
N ALA A 134 -1.69 -17.76 18.54
CA ALA A 134 -0.57 -18.30 19.31
C ALA A 134 0.46 -17.22 19.59
N GLY A 135 1.17 -17.29 20.72
CA GLY A 135 2.34 -16.50 21.03
C GLY A 135 3.55 -16.81 20.11
N PRO A 136 4.70 -16.16 20.35
CA PRO A 136 5.91 -16.42 19.59
C PRO A 136 6.34 -17.89 19.74
N ARG A 137 6.89 -18.48 18.66
CA ARG A 137 7.52 -19.80 18.77
C ARG A 137 8.76 -19.67 19.65
N SER A 138 8.82 -20.39 20.76
CA SER A 138 10.10 -20.56 21.48
C SER A 138 11.09 -21.18 20.50
N ARG A 139 12.24 -20.56 20.30
CA ARG A 139 13.36 -21.23 19.63
C ARG A 139 13.79 -22.39 20.54
N ARG A 140 13.59 -23.61 20.10
CA ARG A 140 14.31 -24.75 20.62
C ARG A 140 15.67 -24.80 19.93
#